data_bf392cc0dcdd8b285a350eec1f94d469
#
_entry.id   bf392cc0dcdd8b285a350eec1f94d469
#
_cell.length_a   1.000
_cell.length_b   1.000
_cell.length_c   1.000
_cell.angle_alpha   90.00
_cell.angle_beta   90.00
_cell.angle_gamma   90.00
#
_symmetry.space_group_name_H-M   'P 1'
#
loop_
_entity.id
_entity.type
_entity.pdbx_description
1 polymer ?
#
loop_
_entity_poly.entity_id
_entity_poly.type
_entity_poly.pdbx_seq_one_letter_code
_entity_poly.pdbx_strand_id
1 'polypeptide(L)'
;MTRYLFVHAHPDDETLATGALIVALVRAGNPCAVVTATRGEEGEIVAGPYSHLAGTPGITEVREAELASAVAVLGVTGHAMLGEPPARAPGVEPRRYRDSGMRWVTPELAGPSDTAGPDSLTAADLAEVAADIVAAAQWWRADVLVSYADDGGYGHPDHVRCHEATKLAADELGRPFDVIVTDQDQPHDVWCEVDDSGTASVVEAHLAYGTQFTVDRFAITHVGGQHQDMVLAAGLRRV
;
A
#
# COMPACT_ATOMS: atom_id res chain seq x y z
N MET A 1 14.50 -7.33 -17.21
CA MET A 1 13.30 -6.53 -16.90
C MET A 1 12.44 -7.40 -16.02
N THR A 2 12.29 -7.05 -14.75
CA THR A 2 11.50 -7.76 -13.74
C THR A 2 10.21 -7.00 -13.49
N ARG A 3 9.08 -7.70 -13.48
CA ARG A 3 7.75 -7.12 -13.25
C ARG A 3 7.40 -7.28 -11.77
N TYR A 4 7.28 -6.18 -11.05
CA TYR A 4 6.96 -6.16 -9.63
C TYR A 4 5.48 -5.91 -9.41
N LEU A 5 4.84 -6.66 -8.51
CA LEU A 5 3.50 -6.39 -8.00
C LEU A 5 3.61 -6.03 -6.52
N PHE A 6 3.32 -4.79 -6.21
CA PHE A 6 3.23 -4.31 -4.83
C PHE A 6 1.80 -4.50 -4.31
N VAL A 7 1.65 -5.07 -3.13
CA VAL A 7 0.37 -5.25 -2.45
C VAL A 7 0.37 -4.40 -1.19
N HIS A 8 -0.47 -3.37 -1.20
CA HIS A 8 -0.62 -2.40 -0.12
C HIS A 8 -2.03 -2.46 0.48
N ALA A 9 -2.18 -2.08 1.73
CA ALA A 9 -3.43 -2.14 2.46
C ALA A 9 -4.35 -0.96 2.13
N HIS A 10 -3.81 0.26 2.15
CA HIS A 10 -4.57 1.50 2.05
C HIS A 10 -4.05 2.43 0.96
N PRO A 11 -4.90 3.34 0.45
CA PRO A 11 -4.43 4.46 -0.36
C PRO A 11 -3.51 5.36 0.46
N ASP A 12 -2.29 5.53 0.04
CA ASP A 12 -1.13 6.26 0.55
C ASP A 12 0.09 5.37 0.87
N ASP A 13 -0.11 4.11 1.27
CA ASP A 13 0.98 3.20 1.65
C ASP A 13 2.03 3.04 0.53
N GLU A 14 1.59 2.97 -0.74
CA GLU A 14 2.48 2.84 -1.88
C GLU A 14 3.41 4.06 -2.02
N THR A 15 2.94 5.21 -1.61
CA THR A 15 3.71 6.46 -1.60
C THR A 15 4.57 6.57 -0.34
N LEU A 16 3.99 6.30 0.84
CA LEU A 16 4.65 6.43 2.14
C LEU A 16 5.80 5.43 2.32
N ALA A 17 5.56 4.17 1.97
CA ALA A 17 6.53 3.10 2.21
C ALA A 17 7.40 2.77 0.99
N THR A 18 6.87 2.90 -0.23
CA THR A 18 7.52 2.38 -1.44
C THR A 18 7.65 3.38 -2.58
N GLY A 19 7.26 4.64 -2.40
CA GLY A 19 7.28 5.63 -3.48
C GLY A 19 8.67 5.80 -4.10
N ALA A 20 9.71 5.94 -3.29
CA ALA A 20 11.09 6.02 -3.77
C ALA A 20 11.55 4.73 -4.47
N LEU A 21 11.21 3.57 -3.91
CA LEU A 21 11.55 2.27 -4.48
C LEU A 21 10.87 2.06 -5.84
N ILE A 22 9.57 2.35 -5.95
CA ILE A 22 8.81 2.26 -7.21
C ILE A 22 9.42 3.17 -8.26
N VAL A 23 9.68 4.44 -7.94
CA VAL A 23 10.32 5.39 -8.87
C VAL A 23 11.67 4.87 -9.35
N ALA A 24 12.52 4.38 -8.45
CA ALA A 24 13.83 3.85 -8.80
C ALA A 24 13.74 2.60 -9.70
N LEU A 25 12.85 1.65 -9.39
CA LEU A 25 12.64 0.45 -10.19
C LEU A 25 12.10 0.76 -11.58
N VAL A 26 11.11 1.65 -11.69
CA VAL A 26 10.52 2.08 -12.96
C VAL A 26 11.58 2.75 -13.83
N ARG A 27 12.40 3.64 -13.29
CA ARG A 27 13.49 4.31 -14.00
C ARG A 27 14.59 3.34 -14.45
N ALA A 28 14.80 2.27 -13.68
CA ALA A 28 15.70 1.19 -14.07
C ALA A 28 15.09 0.25 -15.13
N GLY A 29 13.88 0.55 -15.65
CA GLY A 29 13.20 -0.20 -16.68
C GLY A 29 12.44 -1.43 -16.17
N ASN A 30 12.15 -1.51 -14.89
CA ASN A 30 11.34 -2.58 -14.29
C ASN A 30 9.89 -2.10 -14.11
N PRO A 31 8.91 -2.67 -14.84
CA PRO A 31 7.51 -2.28 -14.67
C PRO A 31 6.99 -2.63 -13.28
N CYS A 32 6.26 -1.69 -12.67
CA CYS A 32 5.62 -1.86 -11.38
C CYS A 32 4.09 -1.77 -11.51
N ALA A 33 3.39 -2.61 -10.79
CA ALA A 33 1.95 -2.49 -10.54
C ALA A 33 1.70 -2.44 -9.03
N VAL A 34 0.58 -1.82 -8.67
CA VAL A 34 0.09 -1.72 -7.30
C VAL A 34 -1.29 -2.35 -7.20
N VAL A 35 -1.49 -3.18 -6.18
CA VAL A 35 -2.80 -3.61 -5.71
C VAL A 35 -3.04 -3.00 -4.34
N THR A 36 -4.16 -2.29 -4.19
CA THR A 36 -4.56 -1.69 -2.92
C THR A 36 -5.76 -2.45 -2.36
N ALA A 37 -5.66 -2.91 -1.11
CA ALA A 37 -6.64 -3.85 -0.58
C ALA A 37 -7.95 -3.19 -0.14
N THR A 38 -7.88 -2.01 0.48
CA THR A 38 -9.04 -1.27 1.01
C THR A 38 -9.08 0.15 0.45
N ARG A 39 -10.05 0.93 0.86
CA ARG A 39 -10.16 2.34 0.48
C ARG A 39 -9.85 3.30 1.63
N GLY A 40 -9.31 2.77 2.73
CA GLY A 40 -8.97 3.56 3.90
C GLY A 40 -10.20 4.15 4.60
N GLU A 41 -11.30 3.41 4.67
CA GLU A 41 -12.60 3.89 5.15
C GLU A 41 -12.58 4.35 6.61
N GLU A 42 -11.68 3.78 7.42
CA GLU A 42 -11.53 4.09 8.85
C GLU A 42 -10.52 5.22 9.11
N GLY A 43 -9.78 5.65 8.07
CA GLY A 43 -8.81 6.74 8.20
C GLY A 43 -9.48 8.10 8.38
N GLU A 44 -9.00 8.87 9.35
CA GLU A 44 -9.45 10.26 9.57
C GLU A 44 -9.03 11.18 8.40
N ILE A 45 -9.63 12.37 8.35
CA ILE A 45 -9.35 13.37 7.29
C ILE A 45 -8.65 14.57 7.94
N VAL A 46 -7.52 14.99 7.34
CA VAL A 46 -6.86 16.24 7.76
C VAL A 46 -7.76 17.44 7.54
N ALA A 47 -7.60 18.46 8.40
CA ALA A 47 -8.35 19.70 8.27
C ALA A 47 -8.10 20.36 6.89
N GLY A 48 -9.15 20.57 6.11
CA GLY A 48 -9.03 21.11 4.77
C GLY A 48 -10.31 21.04 3.95
N PRO A 49 -10.20 21.15 2.62
CA PRO A 49 -11.36 21.20 1.71
C PRO A 49 -12.30 19.99 1.82
N TYR A 50 -11.75 18.84 2.20
CA TYR A 50 -12.46 17.56 2.29
C TYR A 50 -13.03 17.24 3.69
N SER A 51 -12.84 18.12 4.67
CA SER A 51 -13.30 17.87 6.06
C SER A 51 -14.79 17.55 6.16
N HIS A 52 -15.60 18.05 5.23
CA HIS A 52 -17.05 17.80 5.17
C HIS A 52 -17.40 16.34 4.77
N LEU A 53 -16.43 15.55 4.29
CA LEU A 53 -16.61 14.15 3.90
C LEU A 53 -16.34 13.19 5.07
N ALA A 54 -15.89 13.68 6.23
CA ALA A 54 -15.58 12.83 7.38
C ALA A 54 -16.80 11.98 7.76
N GLY A 55 -16.61 10.65 7.88
CA GLY A 55 -17.65 9.68 8.19
C GLY A 55 -18.72 9.48 7.11
N THR A 56 -18.49 9.98 5.88
CA THR A 56 -19.40 9.77 4.75
C THR A 56 -18.79 8.80 3.70
N PRO A 57 -19.63 8.09 2.91
CA PRO A 57 -19.12 7.26 1.82
C PRO A 57 -18.34 8.00 0.73
N GLY A 58 -18.53 9.33 0.61
CA GLY A 58 -17.86 10.15 -0.40
C GLY A 58 -16.33 10.22 -0.23
N ILE A 59 -15.81 9.85 0.95
CA ILE A 59 -14.36 9.83 1.17
C ILE A 59 -13.65 8.79 0.32
N THR A 60 -14.27 7.64 0.08
CA THR A 60 -13.66 6.54 -0.69
C THR A 60 -13.44 6.94 -2.14
N GLU A 61 -14.38 7.69 -2.76
CA GLU A 61 -14.23 8.19 -4.13
C GLU A 61 -13.06 9.18 -4.24
N VAL A 62 -12.90 10.05 -3.25
CA VAL A 62 -11.79 11.00 -3.20
C VAL A 62 -10.46 10.26 -3.05
N ARG A 63 -10.36 9.30 -2.13
CA ARG A 63 -9.14 8.51 -1.91
C ARG A 63 -8.77 7.64 -3.11
N GLU A 64 -9.73 7.07 -3.81
CA GLU A 64 -9.46 6.38 -5.08
C GLU A 64 -8.88 7.33 -6.14
N ALA A 65 -9.34 8.58 -6.21
CA ALA A 65 -8.80 9.58 -7.12
C ALA A 65 -7.40 10.07 -6.71
N GLU A 66 -7.15 10.25 -5.40
CA GLU A 66 -5.84 10.56 -4.84
C GLU A 66 -4.83 9.45 -5.18
N LEU A 67 -5.20 8.19 -4.90
CA LEU A 67 -4.41 7.01 -5.23
C LEU A 67 -4.10 6.93 -6.73
N ALA A 68 -5.11 7.12 -7.60
CA ALA A 68 -4.90 7.10 -9.05
C ALA A 68 -3.91 8.17 -9.51
N SER A 69 -3.94 9.35 -8.88
CA SER A 69 -3.00 10.44 -9.16
C SER A 69 -1.58 10.09 -8.68
N ALA A 70 -1.44 9.58 -7.45
CA ALA A 70 -0.17 9.21 -6.87
C ALA A 70 0.54 8.10 -7.66
N VAL A 71 -0.15 7.00 -7.97
CA VAL A 71 0.44 5.88 -8.74
C VAL A 71 0.86 6.30 -10.15
N ALA A 72 0.13 7.24 -10.78
CA ALA A 72 0.51 7.79 -12.08
C ALA A 72 1.82 8.59 -12.00
N VAL A 73 1.97 9.43 -10.98
CA VAL A 73 3.19 10.22 -10.73
C VAL A 73 4.39 9.32 -10.44
N LEU A 74 4.21 8.24 -9.67
CA LEU A 74 5.25 7.24 -9.38
C LEU A 74 5.66 6.43 -10.62
N GLY A 75 4.92 6.51 -11.73
CA GLY A 75 5.18 5.77 -12.96
C GLY A 75 4.68 4.32 -12.92
N VAL A 76 3.77 4.01 -12.02
CA VAL A 76 3.07 2.72 -11.97
C VAL A 76 2.24 2.54 -13.24
N THR A 77 2.33 1.38 -13.89
CA THR A 77 1.66 1.11 -15.16
C THR A 77 0.51 0.11 -15.06
N GLY A 78 0.25 -0.42 -13.87
CA GLY A 78 -0.91 -1.25 -13.54
C GLY A 78 -1.39 -0.95 -12.13
N HIS A 79 -2.68 -0.70 -11.96
CA HIS A 79 -3.30 -0.53 -10.64
C HIS A 79 -4.64 -1.26 -10.59
N ALA A 80 -4.94 -1.89 -9.47
CA ALA A 80 -6.22 -2.56 -9.21
C ALA A 80 -6.58 -2.51 -7.72
N MET A 81 -7.88 -2.46 -7.45
CA MET A 81 -8.42 -2.66 -6.11
C MET A 81 -8.63 -4.15 -5.87
N LEU A 82 -8.16 -4.66 -4.73
CA LEU A 82 -8.32 -6.06 -4.35
C LEU A 82 -9.81 -6.40 -4.17
N GLY A 83 -10.19 -7.61 -4.58
CA GLY A 83 -11.58 -8.08 -4.56
C GLY A 83 -12.42 -7.63 -5.75
N GLU A 84 -11.89 -6.80 -6.64
CA GLU A 84 -12.55 -6.38 -7.89
C GLU A 84 -11.70 -6.80 -9.10
N PRO A 85 -12.31 -7.15 -10.25
CA PRO A 85 -11.53 -7.47 -11.45
C PRO A 85 -10.59 -6.31 -11.84
N PRO A 86 -9.31 -6.56 -12.19
CA PRO A 86 -8.69 -7.88 -12.43
C PRO A 86 -8.07 -8.57 -11.19
N ALA A 87 -8.18 -7.98 -10.00
CA ALA A 87 -7.66 -8.48 -8.73
C ALA A 87 -8.76 -9.21 -7.92
N ARG A 88 -9.54 -10.05 -8.59
CA ARG A 88 -10.56 -10.94 -8.00
C ARG A 88 -10.43 -12.33 -8.60
N ALA A 89 -10.51 -13.35 -7.76
CA ALA A 89 -10.45 -14.74 -8.17
C ALA A 89 -11.51 -15.06 -9.23
N PRO A 90 -11.18 -15.82 -10.30
CA PRO A 90 -12.11 -16.13 -11.37
C PRO A 90 -13.35 -16.88 -10.87
N GLY A 91 -14.54 -16.47 -11.34
CA GLY A 91 -15.81 -17.15 -11.03
C GLY A 91 -16.38 -16.82 -9.66
N VAL A 92 -15.80 -15.87 -8.94
CA VAL A 92 -16.30 -15.37 -7.66
C VAL A 92 -16.84 -13.96 -7.85
N GLU A 93 -17.96 -13.64 -7.16
CA GLU A 93 -18.55 -12.30 -7.21
C GLU A 93 -17.57 -11.24 -6.65
N PRO A 94 -17.56 -10.02 -7.21
CA PRO A 94 -16.75 -8.93 -6.68
C PRO A 94 -17.06 -8.68 -5.20
N ARG A 95 -16.01 -8.34 -4.45
CA ARG A 95 -16.10 -8.02 -3.02
C ARG A 95 -15.25 -6.79 -2.74
N ARG A 96 -15.77 -5.86 -1.95
CA ARG A 96 -15.00 -4.76 -1.38
C ARG A 96 -14.51 -5.14 0.01
N TYR A 97 -13.22 -5.25 0.17
CA TYR A 97 -12.61 -5.36 1.48
C TYR A 97 -12.58 -3.97 2.12
N ARG A 98 -13.14 -3.85 3.31
CA ARG A 98 -13.10 -2.60 4.07
C ARG A 98 -11.84 -2.54 4.93
N ASP A 99 -11.37 -1.32 5.15
CA ASP A 99 -10.37 -1.02 6.15
C ASP A 99 -10.81 -1.58 7.52
N SER A 100 -9.93 -2.32 8.17
CA SER A 100 -10.21 -2.94 9.48
C SER A 100 -10.10 -1.94 10.62
N GLY A 101 -9.51 -0.78 10.36
CA GLY A 101 -9.12 0.17 11.38
C GLY A 101 -8.01 -0.38 12.29
N MET A 102 -7.48 0.51 13.09
CA MET A 102 -6.47 0.17 14.08
C MET A 102 -6.66 0.99 15.36
N ARG A 103 -5.98 0.59 16.43
CA ARG A 103 -5.77 1.41 17.63
C ARG A 103 -4.31 1.38 18.03
N TRP A 104 -3.81 2.45 18.60
CA TRP A 104 -2.47 2.47 19.16
C TRP A 104 -2.42 1.68 20.47
N VAL A 105 -1.58 0.64 20.50
CA VAL A 105 -1.29 -0.17 21.70
C VAL A 105 -0.16 0.48 22.51
N THR A 106 0.85 0.97 21.79
CA THR A 106 1.91 1.89 22.29
C THR A 106 2.04 3.04 21.29
N PRO A 107 2.83 4.08 21.59
CA PRO A 107 3.07 5.18 20.64
C PRO A 107 3.63 4.73 19.26
N GLU A 108 4.29 3.55 19.20
CA GLU A 108 4.96 3.04 18.01
C GLU A 108 4.32 1.77 17.43
N LEU A 109 3.37 1.14 18.16
CA LEU A 109 2.76 -0.12 17.76
C LEU A 109 1.25 -0.01 17.67
N ALA A 110 0.73 -0.25 16.46
CA ALA A 110 -0.70 -0.43 16.23
C ALA A 110 -1.15 -1.85 16.59
N GLY A 111 -2.44 -2.01 16.74
CA GLY A 111 -3.08 -3.29 16.94
C GLY A 111 -4.54 -3.27 16.46
N PRO A 112 -5.24 -4.40 16.51
CA PRO A 112 -6.60 -4.53 16.01
C PRO A 112 -7.56 -3.52 16.61
N SER A 113 -8.40 -2.93 15.76
CA SER A 113 -9.54 -2.13 16.18
C SER A 113 -10.63 -3.04 16.78
N ASP A 114 -11.36 -2.54 17.78
CA ASP A 114 -12.53 -3.22 18.32
C ASP A 114 -13.78 -3.01 17.43
N THR A 115 -13.68 -2.19 16.37
CA THR A 115 -14.78 -1.82 15.46
C THR A 115 -14.72 -2.53 14.10
N ALA A 116 -13.72 -3.40 13.86
CA ALA A 116 -13.62 -4.17 12.63
C ALA A 116 -14.89 -4.97 12.35
N GLY A 117 -15.56 -4.67 11.24
CA GLY A 117 -16.80 -5.35 10.84
C GLY A 117 -16.55 -6.65 10.05
N PRO A 118 -17.63 -7.40 9.72
CA PRO A 118 -17.51 -8.65 8.97
C PRO A 118 -17.00 -8.48 7.54
N ASP A 119 -17.10 -7.26 6.99
CA ASP A 119 -16.60 -6.92 5.64
C ASP A 119 -15.16 -6.42 5.66
N SER A 120 -14.52 -6.31 6.85
CA SER A 120 -13.15 -5.86 6.97
C SER A 120 -12.18 -6.85 6.33
N LEU A 121 -11.02 -6.34 5.90
CA LEU A 121 -9.95 -7.15 5.30
C LEU A 121 -9.47 -8.25 6.24
N THR A 122 -9.34 -7.93 7.54
CA THR A 122 -8.91 -8.91 8.55
C THR A 122 -9.96 -9.96 8.89
N ALA A 123 -11.25 -9.69 8.67
CA ALA A 123 -12.33 -10.67 8.86
C ALA A 123 -12.51 -11.61 7.66
N ALA A 124 -11.94 -11.26 6.50
CA ALA A 124 -11.99 -12.10 5.32
C ALA A 124 -11.16 -13.38 5.50
N ASP A 125 -11.57 -14.47 4.83
CA ASP A 125 -10.76 -15.67 4.79
C ASP A 125 -9.41 -15.39 4.12
N LEU A 126 -8.32 -15.77 4.75
CA LEU A 126 -6.96 -15.55 4.23
C LEU A 126 -6.77 -16.18 2.84
N ALA A 127 -7.32 -17.36 2.61
CA ALA A 127 -7.22 -18.05 1.32
C ALA A 127 -8.02 -17.30 0.23
N GLU A 128 -9.13 -16.64 0.57
CA GLU A 128 -9.88 -15.79 -0.36
C GLU A 128 -9.04 -14.57 -0.77
N VAL A 129 -8.45 -13.88 0.20
CA VAL A 129 -7.59 -12.71 -0.05
C VAL A 129 -6.36 -13.10 -0.89
N ALA A 130 -5.74 -14.23 -0.58
CA ALA A 130 -4.60 -14.76 -1.34
C ALA A 130 -4.99 -15.11 -2.79
N ALA A 131 -6.15 -15.73 -3.02
CA ALA A 131 -6.63 -16.08 -4.36
C ALA A 131 -6.87 -14.80 -5.23
N ASP A 132 -7.31 -13.72 -4.62
CA ASP A 132 -7.47 -12.42 -5.30
C ASP A 132 -6.11 -11.82 -5.68
N ILE A 133 -5.10 -11.96 -4.80
CA ILE A 133 -3.71 -11.55 -5.12
C ILE A 133 -3.13 -12.43 -6.22
N VAL A 134 -3.41 -13.75 -6.23
CA VAL A 134 -3.02 -14.65 -7.34
C VAL A 134 -3.59 -14.16 -8.66
N ALA A 135 -4.88 -13.79 -8.69
CA ALA A 135 -5.51 -13.26 -9.90
C ALA A 135 -4.84 -11.96 -10.37
N ALA A 136 -4.53 -11.04 -9.45
CA ALA A 136 -3.80 -9.82 -9.75
C ALA A 136 -2.39 -10.09 -10.30
N ALA A 137 -1.65 -11.02 -9.68
CA ALA A 137 -0.32 -11.39 -10.11
C ALA A 137 -0.32 -12.04 -11.51
N GLN A 138 -1.31 -12.85 -11.82
CA GLN A 138 -1.50 -13.44 -13.14
C GLN A 138 -1.87 -12.40 -14.19
N TRP A 139 -2.80 -11.50 -13.88
CA TRP A 139 -3.16 -10.37 -14.75
C TRP A 139 -1.94 -9.54 -15.10
N TRP A 140 -1.17 -9.15 -14.09
CA TRP A 140 0.03 -8.33 -14.26
C TRP A 140 1.21 -9.12 -14.84
N ARG A 141 1.19 -10.46 -14.79
CA ARG A 141 2.32 -11.36 -15.08
C ARG A 141 3.52 -11.00 -14.19
N ALA A 142 3.27 -10.89 -12.91
CA ALA A 142 4.29 -10.54 -11.94
C ALA A 142 5.41 -11.58 -11.89
N ASP A 143 6.66 -11.13 -11.87
CA ASP A 143 7.83 -11.98 -11.61
C ASP A 143 8.13 -12.04 -10.12
N VAL A 144 7.83 -10.95 -9.39
CA VAL A 144 8.06 -10.80 -7.95
C VAL A 144 6.83 -10.15 -7.32
N LEU A 145 6.39 -10.68 -6.17
CA LEU A 145 5.38 -10.08 -5.33
C LEU A 145 6.06 -9.34 -4.16
N VAL A 146 5.55 -8.18 -3.81
CA VAL A 146 6.10 -7.33 -2.75
C VAL A 146 5.00 -6.92 -1.79
N SER A 147 5.26 -6.99 -0.48
CA SER A 147 4.36 -6.45 0.55
C SER A 147 5.16 -6.09 1.80
N TYR A 148 4.48 -5.78 2.89
CA TYR A 148 5.09 -5.43 4.17
C TYR A 148 5.89 -6.59 4.76
N ALA A 149 6.73 -6.31 5.77
CA ALA A 149 7.30 -7.32 6.66
C ALA A 149 6.20 -8.02 7.48
N ASP A 150 6.53 -9.10 8.15
CA ASP A 150 5.61 -9.95 8.90
C ASP A 150 4.92 -9.24 10.09
N ASP A 151 5.53 -8.18 10.59
CA ASP A 151 4.99 -7.29 11.61
C ASP A 151 4.08 -6.17 11.05
N GLY A 152 3.96 -6.06 9.71
CA GLY A 152 3.22 -4.97 9.05
C GLY A 152 3.90 -3.61 9.19
N GLY A 153 5.18 -3.57 9.55
CA GLY A 153 5.99 -2.36 9.75
C GLY A 153 5.76 -1.70 11.12
N TYR A 154 4.52 -1.43 11.48
CA TYR A 154 4.15 -0.86 12.79
C TYR A 154 2.95 -1.57 13.43
N GLY A 155 2.63 -2.77 12.97
CA GLY A 155 1.58 -3.61 13.56
C GLY A 155 0.17 -3.35 13.06
N HIS A 156 -0.01 -2.58 11.96
CA HIS A 156 -1.36 -2.40 11.40
C HIS A 156 -1.95 -3.75 10.97
N PRO A 157 -3.15 -4.14 11.43
CA PRO A 157 -3.70 -5.47 11.14
C PRO A 157 -3.87 -5.77 9.65
N ASP A 158 -4.23 -4.75 8.85
CA ASP A 158 -4.38 -4.90 7.40
C ASP A 158 -3.02 -5.06 6.69
N HIS A 159 -1.94 -4.44 7.21
CA HIS A 159 -0.59 -4.65 6.68
C HIS A 159 -0.12 -6.08 6.94
N VAL A 160 -0.34 -6.60 8.16
CA VAL A 160 -0.06 -8.00 8.50
C VAL A 160 -0.87 -8.94 7.61
N ARG A 161 -2.16 -8.64 7.38
CA ARG A 161 -3.02 -9.44 6.49
C ARG A 161 -2.52 -9.41 5.04
N CYS A 162 -2.07 -8.26 4.53
CA CYS A 162 -1.48 -8.16 3.20
C CYS A 162 -0.19 -8.97 3.09
N HIS A 163 0.68 -8.95 4.12
CA HIS A 163 1.87 -9.80 4.17
C HIS A 163 1.50 -11.28 4.06
N GLU A 164 0.63 -11.78 4.97
CA GLU A 164 0.23 -13.19 5.03
C GLU A 164 -0.38 -13.67 3.70
N ALA A 165 -1.30 -12.88 3.13
CA ALA A 165 -1.98 -13.23 1.90
C ALA A 165 -1.04 -13.17 0.69
N THR A 166 -0.13 -12.19 0.63
CA THR A 166 0.84 -12.08 -0.47
C THR A 166 1.85 -13.22 -0.43
N LYS A 167 2.31 -13.59 0.77
CA LYS A 167 3.19 -14.75 0.95
C LYS A 167 2.51 -16.04 0.46
N LEU A 168 1.27 -16.28 0.87
CA LEU A 168 0.50 -17.45 0.44
C LEU A 168 0.30 -17.46 -1.09
N ALA A 169 -0.01 -16.31 -1.69
CA ALA A 169 -0.16 -16.18 -3.14
C ALA A 169 1.16 -16.43 -3.90
N ALA A 170 2.27 -15.94 -3.36
CA ALA A 170 3.60 -16.17 -3.94
C ALA A 170 4.00 -17.65 -3.88
N ASP A 171 3.73 -18.32 -2.76
CA ASP A 171 3.96 -19.76 -2.58
C ASP A 171 3.13 -20.58 -3.59
N GLU A 172 1.83 -20.24 -3.78
CA GLU A 172 0.94 -20.90 -4.75
C GLU A 172 1.45 -20.73 -6.19
N LEU A 173 1.93 -19.55 -6.53
CA LEU A 173 2.43 -19.23 -7.88
C LEU A 173 3.85 -19.72 -8.13
N GLY A 174 4.58 -20.15 -7.10
CA GLY A 174 6.01 -20.44 -7.17
C GLY A 174 6.83 -19.19 -7.57
N ARG A 175 6.43 -18.02 -7.09
CA ARG A 175 7.09 -16.75 -7.37
C ARG A 175 7.83 -16.23 -6.15
N PRO A 176 8.90 -15.47 -6.36
CA PRO A 176 9.58 -14.78 -5.27
C PRO A 176 8.64 -13.83 -4.51
N PHE A 177 8.79 -13.81 -3.18
CA PHE A 177 8.16 -12.84 -2.30
C PHE A 177 9.24 -12.00 -1.62
N ASP A 178 9.15 -10.69 -1.78
CA ASP A 178 10.05 -9.73 -1.15
C ASP A 178 9.26 -8.85 -0.18
N VAL A 179 9.85 -8.54 0.97
CA VAL A 179 9.29 -7.61 1.94
C VAL A 179 9.97 -6.25 1.84
N ILE A 180 9.21 -5.20 2.12
CA ILE A 180 9.66 -3.81 2.12
C ILE A 180 10.59 -3.58 3.31
N VAL A 181 11.72 -2.91 3.08
CA VAL A 181 12.67 -2.46 4.08
C VAL A 181 12.86 -0.96 3.95
N THR A 182 12.57 -0.21 5.02
CA THR A 182 12.70 1.27 5.05
C THR A 182 13.88 1.75 5.88
N ASP A 183 14.54 0.84 6.60
CA ASP A 183 15.74 1.12 7.39
C ASP A 183 16.94 0.41 6.76
N GLN A 184 17.92 1.18 6.28
CA GLN A 184 19.11 0.66 5.60
C GLN A 184 19.98 -0.25 6.49
N ASP A 185 19.90 -0.10 7.81
CA ASP A 185 20.64 -0.94 8.73
C ASP A 185 20.04 -2.35 8.90
N GLN A 186 18.80 -2.55 8.41
CA GLN A 186 18.18 -3.88 8.37
C GLN A 186 18.69 -4.70 7.16
N PRO A 187 18.71 -6.03 7.26
CA PRO A 187 19.08 -6.89 6.13
C PRO A 187 18.19 -6.63 4.91
N HIS A 188 18.82 -6.45 3.75
CA HIS A 188 18.15 -6.25 2.46
C HIS A 188 18.98 -6.84 1.33
N ASP A 189 18.32 -7.24 0.24
CA ASP A 189 18.95 -7.74 -0.99
C ASP A 189 19.09 -6.65 -2.05
N VAL A 190 18.17 -5.69 -2.02
CA VAL A 190 18.14 -4.52 -2.91
C VAL A 190 17.92 -3.28 -2.06
N TRP A 191 18.67 -2.22 -2.35
CA TRP A 191 18.47 -0.90 -1.77
C TRP A 191 18.45 0.14 -2.91
N CYS A 192 17.45 0.99 -2.91
CA CYS A 192 17.26 2.02 -3.93
C CYS A 192 17.13 3.39 -3.26
N GLU A 193 17.87 4.35 -3.77
CA GLU A 193 17.74 5.78 -3.43
C GLU A 193 17.31 6.53 -4.68
N VAL A 194 16.53 7.57 -4.53
CA VAL A 194 16.15 8.43 -5.64
C VAL A 194 17.07 9.64 -5.75
N ASP A 195 17.33 10.06 -6.98
CA ASP A 195 17.98 11.33 -7.30
C ASP A 195 17.02 12.52 -7.11
N ASP A 196 17.48 13.75 -7.35
CA ASP A 196 16.67 14.97 -7.22
C ASP A 196 15.36 14.89 -8.03
N SER A 197 15.41 14.32 -9.23
CA SER A 197 14.22 14.19 -10.07
C SER A 197 13.28 13.11 -9.58
N GLY A 198 13.80 12.04 -8.97
CA GLY A 198 13.00 11.02 -8.29
C GLY A 198 12.37 11.55 -7.00
N THR A 199 13.13 12.30 -6.24
CA THR A 199 12.62 13.02 -5.06
C THR A 199 11.44 13.92 -5.43
N ALA A 200 11.53 14.67 -6.53
CA ALA A 200 10.40 15.48 -7.01
C ALA A 200 9.14 14.64 -7.30
N SER A 201 9.30 13.46 -7.92
CA SER A 201 8.18 12.55 -8.16
C SER A 201 7.58 12.03 -6.85
N VAL A 202 8.41 11.68 -5.86
CA VAL A 202 7.93 11.22 -4.54
C VAL A 202 7.16 12.34 -3.82
N VAL A 203 7.67 13.57 -3.83
CA VAL A 203 6.98 14.72 -3.23
C VAL A 203 5.64 14.99 -3.93
N GLU A 204 5.62 14.94 -5.27
CA GLU A 204 4.38 15.15 -6.05
C GLU A 204 3.34 14.06 -5.75
N ALA A 205 3.77 12.79 -5.58
CA ALA A 205 2.88 11.71 -5.16
C ALA A 205 2.29 11.95 -3.77
N HIS A 206 3.08 12.43 -2.79
CA HIS A 206 2.55 12.81 -1.48
C HIS A 206 1.54 13.95 -1.57
N LEU A 207 1.76 14.93 -2.43
CA LEU A 207 0.83 16.05 -2.63
C LEU A 207 -0.53 15.62 -3.22
N ALA A 208 -0.62 14.42 -3.80
CA ALA A 208 -1.90 13.87 -4.25
C ALA A 208 -2.86 13.54 -3.09
N TYR A 209 -2.34 13.27 -1.89
CA TYR A 209 -3.11 12.81 -0.73
C TYR A 209 -3.58 13.95 0.19
N GLY A 210 -4.42 14.83 -0.33
CA GLY A 210 -4.95 15.98 0.41
C GLY A 210 -5.92 15.62 1.53
N THR A 211 -6.40 14.37 1.63
CA THR A 211 -7.29 13.92 2.71
C THR A 211 -6.55 13.31 3.89
N GLN A 212 -5.31 12.84 3.74
CA GLN A 212 -4.67 11.95 4.70
C GLN A 212 -3.56 12.63 5.51
N PHE A 213 -2.83 13.56 4.92
CA PHE A 213 -1.77 14.31 5.59
C PHE A 213 -1.53 15.67 4.93
N THR A 214 -0.80 16.54 5.61
CA THR A 214 -0.28 17.80 5.04
C THR A 214 1.20 17.63 4.71
N VAL A 215 1.63 18.23 3.60
CA VAL A 215 3.01 18.15 3.10
C VAL A 215 3.74 19.46 3.39
N ASP A 216 4.93 19.37 4.00
CA ASP A 216 5.87 20.48 4.16
C ASP A 216 7.27 20.03 3.68
N ARG A 217 7.66 20.49 2.48
CA ARG A 217 8.92 20.13 1.81
C ARG A 217 9.10 18.62 1.66
N PHE A 218 9.89 18.00 2.52
CA PHE A 218 10.23 16.58 2.52
C PHE A 218 9.66 15.83 3.74
N ALA A 219 8.63 16.39 4.35
CA ALA A 219 7.97 15.82 5.50
C ALA A 219 6.46 15.91 5.36
N ILE A 220 5.75 15.06 6.09
CA ILE A 220 4.30 15.07 6.20
C ILE A 220 3.89 15.20 7.67
N THR A 221 2.69 15.69 7.88
CA THR A 221 2.04 15.66 9.20
C THR A 221 0.70 14.95 9.06
N HIS A 222 0.55 13.84 9.77
CA HIS A 222 -0.68 13.06 9.82
C HIS A 222 -1.79 13.77 10.61
N VAL A 223 -3.03 13.29 10.51
CA VAL A 223 -4.20 13.85 11.20
C VAL A 223 -3.98 13.98 12.70
N GLY A 224 -3.36 13.00 13.33
CA GLY A 224 -3.03 13.01 14.76
C GLY A 224 -1.88 13.94 15.16
N GLY A 225 -1.31 14.69 14.21
CA GLY A 225 -0.17 15.61 14.44
C GLY A 225 1.20 14.93 14.43
N GLN A 226 1.28 13.64 14.13
CA GLN A 226 2.56 12.94 13.99
C GLN A 226 3.31 13.48 12.77
N HIS A 227 4.55 13.89 12.98
CA HIS A 227 5.45 14.36 11.94
C HIS A 227 6.33 13.21 11.45
N GLN A 228 6.45 13.07 10.13
CA GLN A 228 7.21 12.00 9.49
C GLN A 228 7.99 12.56 8.30
N ASP A 229 9.30 12.25 8.24
CA ASP A 229 10.09 12.52 7.05
C ASP A 229 9.68 11.58 5.92
N MET A 230 9.69 12.09 4.67
CA MET A 230 9.42 11.26 3.51
C MET A 230 10.50 10.20 3.32
N VAL A 231 10.08 8.99 3.00
CA VAL A 231 10.98 7.89 2.66
C VAL A 231 11.52 8.13 1.24
N LEU A 232 12.79 8.54 1.14
CA LEU A 232 13.47 8.82 -0.14
C LEU A 232 14.42 7.68 -0.56
N ALA A 233 14.52 6.65 0.26
CA ALA A 233 15.24 5.42 -0.02
C ALA A 233 14.53 4.24 0.64
N ALA A 234 14.44 3.12 -0.05
CA ALA A 234 13.87 1.90 0.49
C ALA A 234 14.46 0.67 -0.22
N GLY A 235 14.31 -0.48 0.40
CA GLY A 235 14.86 -1.73 -0.09
C GLY A 235 13.86 -2.86 -0.12
N LEU A 236 14.33 -3.99 -0.62
CA LEU A 236 13.63 -5.27 -0.66
C LEU A 236 14.49 -6.35 -0.02
N ARG A 237 13.85 -7.21 0.75
CA ARG A 237 14.46 -8.42 1.31
C ARG A 237 13.63 -9.64 0.93
N ARG A 238 14.28 -10.66 0.34
CA ARG A 238 13.67 -11.95 0.00
C ARG A 238 13.33 -12.73 1.26
N VAL A 239 12.15 -13.34 1.33
CA VAL A 239 11.69 -14.20 2.42
C VAL A 239 11.13 -15.51 1.91
#